data_7b8b1c286d91e9fe11bf67040d236b17
#
_entry.id   7b8b1c286d91e9fe11bf67040d236b17
#
_cell.length_a   1.000
_cell.length_b   1.000
_cell.length_c   1.000
_cell.angle_alpha   90.00
_cell.angle_beta   90.00
_cell.angle_gamma   90.00
#
_symmetry.space_group_name_H-M   'P 1'
#
loop_
_entity.id
_entity.type
_entity.pdbx_description
1 polymer ?
#
loop_
_entity_poly.entity_id
_entity_poly.type
_entity_poly.pdbx_seq_one_letter_code
_entity_poly.pdbx_strand_id
1 'polypeptide(L)'
;MNVGELSGAQLDCWVARAEGFRAEVVKANGIEYCRIDVETVGHQFYQPTQNPVITAPIQFRQRYTLYPLDEISSKGAGTLRVWIAEAQMNPEFHDMFRDEQPLVAMCRLRVAEAIASGVIKI
;
A
#
# COMPACT_ATOMS: atom_id res chain seq x y z
N MET A 1 -11.70 -10.39 2.13
CA MET A 1 -10.43 -9.81 2.62
C MET A 1 -10.66 -8.35 2.99
N ASN A 2 -10.16 -7.95 4.13
CA ASN A 2 -10.22 -6.54 4.55
C ASN A 2 -8.89 -5.86 4.24
N VAL A 3 -8.86 -5.02 3.22
CA VAL A 3 -7.64 -4.31 2.79
C VAL A 3 -7.08 -3.44 3.92
N GLY A 4 -7.95 -2.83 4.73
CA GLY A 4 -7.52 -2.00 5.85
C GLY A 4 -6.75 -2.73 6.95
N GLU A 5 -6.78 -4.05 6.96
CA GLU A 5 -6.05 -4.89 7.92
C GLU A 5 -4.75 -5.45 7.34
N LEU A 6 -4.50 -5.28 6.05
CA LEU A 6 -3.25 -5.73 5.45
C LEU A 6 -2.08 -4.87 5.93
N SER A 7 -0.96 -5.51 6.20
CA SER A 7 0.26 -4.85 6.64
C SER A 7 1.50 -5.66 6.27
N GLY A 8 2.68 -5.04 6.41
CA GLY A 8 3.96 -5.72 6.24
C GLY A 8 4.14 -6.40 4.89
N ALA A 9 4.78 -7.55 4.91
CA ALA A 9 5.10 -8.31 3.69
C ALA A 9 3.86 -8.73 2.92
N GLN A 10 2.75 -9.02 3.58
CA GLN A 10 1.50 -9.36 2.90
C GLN A 10 0.97 -8.19 2.09
N LEU A 11 0.94 -6.99 2.67
CA LEU A 11 0.54 -5.78 1.95
C LEU A 11 1.49 -5.51 0.78
N ASP A 12 2.80 -5.63 0.99
CA ASP A 12 3.80 -5.47 -0.07
C ASP A 12 3.55 -6.42 -1.24
N CYS A 13 3.22 -7.68 -0.97
CA CYS A 13 2.90 -8.67 -2.01
C CYS A 13 1.62 -8.32 -2.77
N TRP A 14 0.60 -7.82 -2.10
CA TRP A 14 -0.62 -7.40 -2.79
C TRP A 14 -0.36 -6.20 -3.70
N VAL A 15 0.47 -5.24 -3.26
CA VAL A 15 0.88 -4.12 -4.12
C VAL A 15 1.67 -4.63 -5.32
N ALA A 16 2.61 -5.55 -5.11
CA ALA A 16 3.38 -6.16 -6.19
C ALA A 16 2.48 -6.79 -7.24
N ARG A 17 1.48 -7.54 -6.83
CA ARG A 17 0.50 -8.15 -7.74
C ARG A 17 -0.32 -7.10 -8.48
N ALA A 18 -0.72 -6.03 -7.80
CA ALA A 18 -1.40 -4.90 -8.43
C ALA A 18 -0.54 -4.23 -9.50
N GLU A 19 0.77 -4.24 -9.33
CA GLU A 19 1.73 -3.69 -10.30
C GLU A 19 2.17 -4.71 -11.36
N GLY A 20 1.58 -5.92 -11.36
CA GLY A 20 1.83 -6.91 -12.41
C GLY A 20 2.95 -7.89 -12.13
N PHE A 21 3.51 -7.88 -10.92
CA PHE A 21 4.58 -8.81 -10.56
C PHE A 21 4.03 -10.12 -10.00
N ARG A 22 4.75 -11.20 -10.23
CA ARG A 22 4.61 -12.41 -9.43
C ARG A 22 5.26 -12.14 -8.08
N ALA A 23 4.54 -12.42 -7.00
CA ALA A 23 5.01 -12.10 -5.67
C ALA A 23 4.60 -13.18 -4.67
N GLU A 24 5.50 -13.46 -3.73
CA GLU A 24 5.23 -14.36 -2.62
C GLU A 24 5.91 -13.85 -1.35
N VAL A 25 5.30 -14.14 -0.21
CA VAL A 25 5.90 -13.87 1.09
C VAL A 25 6.92 -14.96 1.38
N VAL A 26 8.16 -14.57 1.66
CA VAL A 26 9.25 -15.48 2.03
C VAL A 26 9.78 -15.11 3.42
N LYS A 27 10.32 -16.10 4.12
CA LYS A 27 10.96 -15.89 5.41
C LYS A 27 12.47 -15.97 5.27
N ALA A 28 13.16 -14.97 5.85
CA ALA A 28 14.62 -14.97 5.96
C ALA A 28 14.99 -14.47 7.35
N ASN A 29 15.76 -15.26 8.11
CA ASN A 29 16.16 -14.96 9.47
C ASN A 29 14.97 -14.63 10.41
N GLY A 30 13.85 -15.34 10.24
CA GLY A 30 12.65 -15.15 11.05
C GLY A 30 11.81 -13.95 10.67
N ILE A 31 12.19 -13.19 9.64
CA ILE A 31 11.47 -12.00 9.17
C ILE A 31 10.82 -12.31 7.81
N GLU A 32 9.57 -11.88 7.66
CA GLU A 32 8.84 -12.04 6.40
C GLU A 32 9.14 -10.89 5.44
N TYR A 33 9.31 -11.21 4.17
CA TYR A 33 9.55 -10.25 3.09
C TYR A 33 8.70 -10.61 1.88
N CYS A 34 8.33 -9.59 1.12
CA CYS A 34 7.78 -9.79 -0.22
C CYS A 34 8.92 -9.98 -1.21
N ARG A 35 8.85 -11.07 -1.96
CA ARG A 35 9.79 -11.37 -3.04
C ARG A 35 9.06 -11.34 -4.37
N ILE A 36 9.62 -10.61 -5.33
CA ILE A 36 9.11 -10.56 -6.71
C ILE A 36 10.10 -11.20 -7.66
N ASP A 37 9.59 -11.69 -8.79
CA ASP A 37 10.40 -12.19 -9.89
C ASP A 37 10.46 -11.12 -10.98
N VAL A 38 11.66 -10.67 -11.29
CA VAL A 38 11.93 -9.73 -12.40
C VAL A 38 12.63 -10.48 -13.51
N GLU A 39 12.05 -10.48 -14.69
CA GLU A 39 12.41 -11.35 -15.80
C GLU A 39 13.91 -11.35 -16.16
N THR A 40 14.56 -10.18 -16.11
CA THR A 40 15.97 -10.04 -16.46
C THR A 40 16.92 -10.01 -15.28
N VAL A 41 16.41 -9.88 -14.06
CA VAL A 41 17.19 -9.64 -12.85
C VAL A 41 17.05 -10.79 -11.84
N GLY A 42 15.97 -11.56 -11.92
CA GLY A 42 15.68 -12.65 -10.99
C GLY A 42 14.88 -12.20 -9.78
N HIS A 43 15.13 -12.82 -8.65
CA HIS A 43 14.40 -12.53 -7.41
C HIS A 43 14.87 -11.22 -6.77
N GLN A 44 13.90 -10.41 -6.34
CA GLN A 44 14.17 -9.16 -5.61
C GLN A 44 13.18 -8.99 -4.48
N PHE A 45 13.61 -8.34 -3.41
CA PHE A 45 12.71 -7.88 -2.37
C PHE A 45 11.94 -6.65 -2.86
N TYR A 46 10.66 -6.59 -2.47
CA TYR A 46 9.76 -5.51 -2.89
C TYR A 46 9.02 -5.01 -1.65
N GLN A 47 9.35 -3.81 -1.22
CA GLN A 47 8.89 -3.26 0.06
C GLN A 47 8.30 -1.85 -0.09
N PRO A 48 7.19 -1.70 -0.83
CA PRO A 48 6.58 -0.38 -1.03
C PRO A 48 6.08 0.24 0.28
N THR A 49 5.76 -0.55 1.31
CA THR A 49 5.37 -0.01 2.62
C THR A 49 6.51 0.68 3.35
N GLN A 50 7.75 0.47 2.93
CA GLN A 50 8.94 1.03 3.58
C GLN A 50 9.82 1.86 2.65
N ASN A 51 9.58 1.81 1.34
CA ASN A 51 10.45 2.45 0.37
C ASN A 51 9.67 3.41 -0.55
N PRO A 52 9.80 4.72 -0.32
CA PRO A 52 9.10 5.72 -1.15
C PRO A 52 9.54 5.74 -2.60
N VAL A 53 10.74 5.24 -2.92
CA VAL A 53 11.19 5.12 -4.31
C VAL A 53 10.27 4.19 -5.10
N ILE A 54 9.68 3.19 -4.43
CA ILE A 54 8.73 2.27 -5.06
C ILE A 54 7.33 2.90 -5.10
N THR A 55 6.89 3.54 -4.01
CA THR A 55 5.51 4.03 -3.88
C THR A 55 5.25 5.36 -4.56
N ALA A 56 6.24 6.26 -4.63
CA ALA A 56 6.03 7.58 -5.24
C ALA A 56 5.63 7.49 -6.73
N PRO A 57 6.26 6.66 -7.58
CA PRO A 57 5.80 6.50 -8.96
C PRO A 57 4.35 6.00 -9.06
N ILE A 58 3.94 5.11 -8.15
CA ILE A 58 2.56 4.61 -8.11
C ILE A 58 1.61 5.75 -7.77
N GLN A 59 1.94 6.55 -6.76
CA GLN A 59 1.16 7.72 -6.36
C GLN A 59 0.95 8.68 -7.53
N PHE A 60 2.01 9.02 -8.23
CA PHE A 60 1.93 9.96 -9.36
C PHE A 60 1.13 9.40 -10.53
N ARG A 61 1.36 8.15 -10.89
CA ARG A 61 0.64 7.52 -11.98
C ARG A 61 -0.86 7.40 -11.71
N GLN A 62 -1.21 6.98 -10.49
CA GLN A 62 -2.60 6.77 -10.08
C GLN A 62 -3.27 8.07 -9.60
N ARG A 63 -2.52 9.17 -9.49
CA ARG A 63 -2.99 10.48 -9.04
C ARG A 63 -3.62 10.44 -7.65
N TYR A 64 -3.00 9.71 -6.74
CA TYR A 64 -3.44 9.68 -5.35
C TYR A 64 -3.05 10.97 -4.64
N THR A 65 -3.97 11.49 -3.84
CA THR A 65 -3.70 12.58 -2.91
C THR A 65 -3.24 11.98 -1.59
N LEU A 66 -2.16 12.54 -1.05
CA LEU A 66 -1.63 12.13 0.25
C LEU A 66 -1.47 13.38 1.11
N TYR A 67 -2.14 13.41 2.27
CA TYR A 67 -2.07 14.56 3.15
C TYR A 67 -2.10 14.14 4.62
N PRO A 68 -1.46 14.94 5.50
CA PRO A 68 -1.51 14.68 6.93
C PRO A 68 -2.81 15.20 7.55
N LEU A 69 -3.26 14.53 8.60
CA LEU A 69 -4.40 14.97 9.39
C LEU A 69 -4.11 14.74 10.86
N ASP A 70 -4.36 15.76 11.68
CA ASP A 70 -4.25 15.61 13.12
C ASP A 70 -5.64 15.31 13.69
N GLU A 71 -5.77 14.18 14.36
CA GLU A 71 -7.01 13.75 15.01
C GLU A 71 -6.88 13.84 16.51
N ILE A 72 -7.95 14.31 17.18
CA ILE A 72 -7.99 14.29 18.64
C ILE A 72 -8.21 12.85 19.07
N SER A 73 -7.32 12.38 19.98
CA SER A 73 -7.45 11.03 20.53
C SER A 73 -8.77 10.88 21.27
N SER A 74 -9.53 9.82 20.97
CA SER A 74 -10.76 9.49 21.67
C SER A 74 -10.58 9.22 23.17
N LYS A 75 -9.32 8.99 23.58
CA LYS A 75 -8.95 8.77 25.00
C LYS A 75 -8.50 10.06 25.71
N GLY A 76 -8.62 11.22 25.05
CA GLY A 76 -8.31 12.53 25.64
C GLY A 76 -6.84 12.81 25.89
N ALA A 77 -5.92 11.98 25.42
CA ALA A 77 -4.50 12.05 25.74
C ALA A 77 -3.64 12.60 24.58
N GLY A 78 -4.09 13.66 23.90
CA GLY A 78 -3.31 14.33 22.88
C GLY A 78 -3.81 14.13 21.46
N THR A 79 -2.98 14.50 20.49
CA THR A 79 -3.31 14.50 19.06
C THR A 79 -2.66 13.29 18.39
N LEU A 80 -3.45 12.50 17.67
CA LEU A 80 -2.95 11.43 16.83
C LEU A 80 -2.68 11.99 15.44
N ARG A 81 -1.45 11.83 14.94
CA ARG A 81 -1.08 12.22 13.57
C ARG A 81 -1.23 11.04 12.64
N VAL A 82 -2.07 11.19 11.65
CA VAL A 82 -2.30 10.19 10.62
C VAL A 82 -2.09 10.79 9.24
N TRP A 83 -1.84 9.91 8.27
CA TRP A 83 -1.80 10.26 6.85
C TRP A 83 -3.00 9.66 6.16
N ILE A 84 -3.57 10.43 5.25
CA ILE A 84 -4.71 9.99 4.44
C ILE A 84 -4.27 9.89 2.99
N ALA A 85 -4.49 8.73 2.38
CA ALA A 85 -4.33 8.50 0.96
C ALA A 85 -5.72 8.39 0.33
N GLU A 86 -5.97 9.15 -0.73
CA GLU A 86 -7.29 9.32 -1.30
C GLU A 86 -7.24 9.29 -2.83
N ALA A 87 -8.17 8.55 -3.44
CA ALA A 87 -8.26 8.38 -4.89
C ALA A 87 -9.35 9.29 -5.47
N GLN A 88 -9.11 10.60 -5.49
CA GLN A 88 -10.08 11.59 -5.92
C GLN A 88 -10.26 11.66 -7.43
N MET A 89 -9.25 11.27 -8.20
CA MET A 89 -9.21 11.50 -9.65
C MET A 89 -9.75 10.32 -10.46
N ASN A 90 -10.08 9.22 -9.81
CA ASN A 90 -10.67 8.07 -10.49
C ASN A 90 -12.20 8.19 -10.45
N PRO A 91 -12.89 8.31 -11.60
CA PRO A 91 -14.34 8.49 -11.63
C PRO A 91 -15.11 7.26 -11.16
N GLU A 92 -14.51 6.09 -11.20
CA GLU A 92 -15.15 4.82 -10.83
C GLU A 92 -14.79 4.33 -9.44
N PHE A 93 -13.80 4.94 -8.80
CA PHE A 93 -13.32 4.53 -7.50
C PHE A 93 -12.98 5.74 -6.63
N HIS A 94 -13.76 5.91 -5.56
CA HIS A 94 -13.57 6.98 -4.57
C HIS A 94 -13.44 6.32 -3.21
N ASP A 95 -12.22 6.13 -2.76
CA ASP A 95 -11.96 5.56 -1.44
C ASP A 95 -10.78 6.27 -0.80
N MET A 96 -10.66 6.10 0.50
CA MET A 96 -9.54 6.64 1.25
C MET A 96 -9.09 5.63 2.30
N PHE A 97 -7.80 5.66 2.58
CA PHE A 97 -7.22 4.89 3.67
C PHE A 97 -6.37 5.79 4.53
N ARG A 98 -6.33 5.49 5.80
CA ARG A 98 -5.53 6.24 6.75
C ARG A 98 -4.64 5.33 7.58
N ASP A 99 -3.46 5.83 7.91
CA ASP A 99 -2.50 5.15 8.76
C ASP A 99 -1.52 6.16 9.33
N GLU A 100 -0.87 5.82 10.42
CA GLU A 100 0.21 6.65 10.95
C GLU A 100 1.39 6.74 9.99
N GLN A 101 1.56 5.74 9.12
CA GLN A 101 2.61 5.71 8.12
C GLN A 101 2.03 5.99 6.72
N PRO A 102 2.52 7.02 6.03
CA PRO A 102 1.96 7.43 4.73
C PRO A 102 2.07 6.36 3.66
N LEU A 103 3.16 5.61 3.64
CA LEU A 103 3.36 4.55 2.63
C LEU A 103 2.38 3.40 2.82
N VAL A 104 2.01 3.07 4.07
CA VAL A 104 1.02 2.04 4.37
C VAL A 104 -0.37 2.49 3.87
N ALA A 105 -0.76 3.73 4.14
CA ALA A 105 -2.02 4.28 3.64
C ALA A 105 -2.10 4.21 2.11
N MET A 106 -1.03 4.59 1.42
CA MET A 106 -0.95 4.54 -0.03
C MET A 106 -0.99 3.12 -0.59
N CYS A 107 -0.30 2.19 0.03
CA CYS A 107 -0.29 0.79 -0.39
C CYS A 107 -1.67 0.17 -0.27
N ARG A 108 -2.38 0.42 0.82
CA ARG A 108 -3.76 -0.05 0.99
C ARG A 108 -4.70 0.51 -0.07
N LEU A 109 -4.57 1.80 -0.37
CA LEU A 109 -5.37 2.44 -1.42
C LEU A 109 -5.11 1.79 -2.79
N ARG A 110 -3.85 1.52 -3.12
CA ARG A 110 -3.48 0.87 -4.39
C ARG A 110 -4.10 -0.52 -4.51
N VAL A 111 -4.05 -1.31 -3.44
CA VAL A 111 -4.65 -2.66 -3.43
C VAL A 111 -6.17 -2.58 -3.60
N ALA A 112 -6.83 -1.70 -2.85
CA ALA A 112 -8.28 -1.53 -2.94
C ALA A 112 -8.73 -1.11 -4.34
N GLU A 113 -8.02 -0.17 -4.95
CA GLU A 113 -8.32 0.27 -6.31
C GLU A 113 -8.11 -0.86 -7.33
N ALA A 114 -7.03 -1.61 -7.20
CA ALA A 114 -6.73 -2.72 -8.10
C ALA A 114 -7.79 -3.83 -8.01
N ILE A 115 -8.30 -4.10 -6.82
CA ILE A 115 -9.40 -5.05 -6.63
C ILE A 115 -10.68 -4.52 -7.28
N ALA A 116 -11.02 -3.26 -7.03
CA ALA A 116 -12.23 -2.63 -7.57
C ALA A 116 -12.23 -2.57 -9.09
N SER A 117 -11.07 -2.35 -9.71
CA SER A 117 -10.91 -2.28 -11.15
C SER A 117 -10.70 -3.63 -11.83
N GLY A 118 -10.60 -4.72 -11.06
CA GLY A 118 -10.41 -6.07 -11.60
C GLY A 118 -8.98 -6.38 -12.03
N VAL A 119 -8.01 -5.53 -11.69
CA VAL A 119 -6.59 -5.79 -12.00
C VAL A 119 -6.08 -6.99 -11.22
N ILE A 120 -6.52 -7.13 -9.97
CA ILE A 120 -6.23 -8.30 -9.15
C ILE A 120 -7.54 -8.87 -8.59
N LYS A 121 -7.53 -10.17 -8.33
CA LYS A 121 -8.66 -10.88 -7.73
C LYS A 121 -8.31 -11.39 -6.35
N ILE A 122 -9.29 -11.35 -5.50
CA ILE A 122 -9.17 -11.94 -4.16
C ILE A 122 -9.40 -13.45 -4.23
#